data_30e61701f3a185d36d5d0b2018debffc
#
_entry.id   30e61701f3a185d36d5d0b2018debffc
#
_cell.length_a   1.000
_cell.length_b   1.000
_cell.length_c   1.000
_cell.angle_alpha   90.00
_cell.angle_beta   90.00
_cell.angle_gamma   90.00
#
_symmetry.space_group_name_H-M   'P 1'
#
loop_
_entity.id
_entity.type
_entity.pdbx_description
1 polymer ?
#
loop_
_entity_poly.entity_id
_entity_poly.type
_entity_poly.pdbx_seq_one_letter_code
_entity_poly.pdbx_strand_id
1 'polypeptide(L)'
;MKKSIFIAFSFILALSCAKQESYISFVDTSIGTGGHGHVFVGASVPFGMVQLGPTSIPQQWDWCSGYHESDSTVIGFSHTHLSGTGIGDLFDVTVMPVIGDVKYTRGGEEDPDSGLWSYADRSREISRPGYYSVPLLRYGITAEMTATSRVGLHRYTFPASDKAGIVIDLENGGCWDRPMDTHIEVCGENAIRGYRFSRGWADNQKVFFYAEFSKPFQNIEVIQKEKKIWENESKMMNIYARADFQTTKG
;
A
#
# COMPACT_ATOMS: atom_id res chain seq x y z
N MET A 1 46.32 44.69 8.19
CA MET A 1 45.63 44.30 6.95
C MET A 1 45.25 42.82 6.85
N LYS A 2 45.93 41.86 7.48
CA LYS A 2 45.60 40.43 7.35
C LYS A 2 44.35 39.94 8.11
N LYS A 3 43.92 40.60 9.16
CA LYS A 3 42.72 40.21 9.94
C LYS A 3 41.36 40.55 9.29
N SER A 4 41.31 41.59 8.48
CA SER A 4 40.07 42.04 7.81
C SER A 4 39.66 41.11 6.63
N ILE A 5 40.62 40.47 5.97
CA ILE A 5 40.37 39.56 4.84
C ILE A 5 39.76 38.24 5.35
N PHE A 6 40.11 37.78 6.56
CA PHE A 6 39.56 36.54 7.13
C PHE A 6 38.08 36.69 7.52
N ILE A 7 37.68 37.86 8.02
CA ILE A 7 36.27 38.12 8.38
C ILE A 7 35.39 38.25 7.13
N ALA A 8 35.87 38.82 6.04
CA ALA A 8 35.15 38.89 4.78
C ALA A 8 34.94 37.52 4.12
N PHE A 9 35.92 36.62 4.22
CA PHE A 9 35.82 35.25 3.72
C PHE A 9 34.84 34.38 4.52
N SER A 10 34.78 34.56 5.86
CA SER A 10 33.82 33.87 6.71
C SER A 10 32.37 34.34 6.46
N PHE A 11 32.16 35.60 6.06
CA PHE A 11 30.83 36.14 5.75
C PHE A 11 30.31 35.64 4.38
N ILE A 12 31.18 35.39 3.42
CA ILE A 12 30.80 34.85 2.11
C ILE A 12 30.41 33.37 2.20
N LEU A 13 31.02 32.59 3.13
CA LEU A 13 30.65 31.19 3.38
C LEU A 13 29.28 31.05 4.09
N ALA A 14 28.86 32.03 4.88
CA ALA A 14 27.57 32.01 5.55
C ALA A 14 26.37 32.33 4.62
N LEU A 15 26.60 32.99 3.49
CA LEU A 15 25.56 33.30 2.50
C LEU A 15 25.25 32.16 1.52
N SER A 16 26.03 31.07 1.55
CA SER A 16 25.88 29.94 0.61
C SER A 16 24.82 28.91 1.03
N CYS A 17 24.15 29.08 2.17
CA CYS A 17 23.04 28.22 2.61
C CYS A 17 21.69 28.87 2.31
N ALA A 18 21.47 29.34 1.08
CA ALA A 18 20.11 29.60 0.63
C ALA A 18 19.37 28.26 0.58
N LYS A 19 18.38 28.10 1.47
CA LYS A 19 17.50 26.92 1.48
C LYS A 19 16.84 26.86 0.11
N GLN A 20 17.25 25.91 -0.72
CA GLN A 20 16.64 25.72 -2.03
C GLN A 20 15.16 25.43 -1.80
N GLU A 21 14.28 26.27 -2.32
CA GLU A 21 12.83 26.03 -2.24
C GLU A 21 12.52 24.67 -2.89
N SER A 22 11.84 23.83 -2.14
CA SER A 22 11.36 22.55 -2.66
C SER A 22 10.06 22.79 -3.42
N TYR A 23 10.04 22.56 -4.71
CA TYR A 23 8.82 22.65 -5.51
C TYR A 23 7.78 21.57 -5.16
N ILE A 24 8.12 20.58 -4.37
CA ILE A 24 7.22 19.53 -3.87
C ILE A 24 6.04 20.15 -3.08
N SER A 25 6.24 21.25 -2.39
CA SER A 25 5.19 21.93 -1.63
C SER A 25 4.09 22.55 -2.50
N PHE A 26 4.30 22.72 -3.79
CA PHE A 26 3.30 23.23 -4.73
C PHE A 26 2.47 22.11 -5.38
N VAL A 27 2.79 20.85 -5.12
CA VAL A 27 2.05 19.71 -5.68
C VAL A 27 0.92 19.33 -4.74
N ASP A 28 -0.30 19.48 -5.22
CA ASP A 28 -1.50 18.99 -4.55
C ASP A 28 -1.85 17.60 -5.11
N THR A 29 -1.63 16.58 -4.30
CA THR A 29 -1.89 15.17 -4.67
C THR A 29 -3.36 14.78 -4.52
N SER A 30 -4.23 15.67 -4.02
CA SER A 30 -5.67 15.42 -3.90
C SER A 30 -6.45 15.74 -5.17
N ILE A 31 -5.82 16.42 -6.13
CA ILE A 31 -6.49 16.80 -7.38
C ILE A 31 -6.94 15.55 -8.14
N GLY A 32 -8.26 15.45 -8.39
CA GLY A 32 -8.88 14.34 -9.12
C GLY A 32 -9.22 13.12 -8.27
N THR A 33 -9.06 13.19 -6.94
CA THR A 33 -9.39 12.07 -6.03
C THR A 33 -10.87 12.02 -5.64
N GLY A 34 -11.65 13.04 -6.00
CA GLY A 34 -13.09 13.12 -5.76
C GLY A 34 -13.91 13.17 -7.04
N GLY A 35 -15.23 13.03 -6.89
CA GLY A 35 -16.16 13.00 -7.98
C GLY A 35 -15.79 11.93 -9.01
N HIS A 36 -15.80 12.28 -10.29
CA HIS A 36 -15.44 11.37 -11.40
C HIS A 36 -13.97 11.50 -11.83
N GLY A 37 -13.06 11.89 -10.93
CA GLY A 37 -11.66 12.12 -11.28
C GLY A 37 -10.84 10.83 -11.43
N HIS A 38 -11.17 9.79 -10.67
CA HIS A 38 -10.56 8.45 -10.71
C HIS A 38 -9.04 8.47 -10.50
N VAL A 39 -8.56 9.31 -9.60
CA VAL A 39 -7.15 9.43 -9.23
C VAL A 39 -6.93 8.83 -7.84
N PHE A 40 -5.90 8.00 -7.68
CA PHE A 40 -5.50 7.50 -6.37
C PHE A 40 -4.49 8.43 -5.69
N VAL A 41 -4.34 8.32 -4.38
CA VAL A 41 -3.24 8.90 -3.61
C VAL A 41 -2.23 7.83 -3.23
N GLY A 42 -0.97 8.22 -3.02
CA GLY A 42 0.03 7.27 -2.57
C GLY A 42 1.46 7.72 -2.87
N ALA A 43 2.40 6.79 -2.60
CA ALA A 43 3.80 6.97 -2.88
C ALA A 43 4.15 6.40 -4.25
N SER A 44 4.55 7.25 -5.18
CA SER A 44 5.03 6.86 -6.50
C SER A 44 6.15 7.77 -6.96
N VAL A 45 6.93 7.30 -7.93
CA VAL A 45 7.91 8.12 -8.64
C VAL A 45 7.49 8.23 -10.10
N PRO A 46 7.88 9.29 -10.82
CA PRO A 46 7.54 9.44 -12.21
C PRO A 46 7.91 8.20 -13.03
N PHE A 47 6.93 7.66 -13.77
CA PHE A 47 7.09 6.48 -14.63
C PHE A 47 7.50 5.19 -13.89
N GLY A 48 7.31 5.13 -12.57
CA GLY A 48 7.54 3.92 -11.79
C GLY A 48 6.46 2.85 -12.08
N MET A 49 6.85 1.58 -12.05
CA MET A 49 5.91 0.46 -12.05
C MET A 49 5.14 0.41 -10.72
N VAL A 50 5.83 0.65 -9.62
CA VAL A 50 5.22 0.69 -8.29
C VAL A 50 4.49 2.01 -8.09
N GLN A 51 3.19 1.89 -7.85
CA GLN A 51 2.26 2.96 -7.52
C GLN A 51 1.58 2.55 -6.22
N LEU A 52 2.28 2.80 -5.10
CA LEU A 52 1.93 2.30 -3.79
C LEU A 52 0.94 3.23 -3.09
N GLY A 53 -0.25 2.76 -2.80
CA GLY A 53 -1.28 3.56 -2.16
C GLY A 53 -2.37 2.76 -1.48
N PRO A 54 -3.24 3.43 -0.71
CA PRO A 54 -4.37 2.81 -0.06
C PRO A 54 -5.41 2.36 -1.09
N THR A 55 -6.04 1.23 -0.80
CA THR A 55 -7.18 0.71 -1.53
C THR A 55 -8.37 0.66 -0.60
N SER A 56 -9.45 1.34 -0.94
CA SER A 56 -10.71 1.37 -0.20
C SER A 56 -11.57 0.13 -0.53
N ILE A 57 -12.60 -0.11 0.26
CA ILE A 57 -13.63 -1.09 -0.07
C ILE A 57 -14.27 -0.68 -1.39
N PRO A 58 -14.26 -1.51 -2.45
CA PRO A 58 -14.86 -1.16 -3.72
C PRO A 58 -16.37 -0.93 -3.60
N GLN A 59 -16.83 0.18 -4.10
CA GLN A 59 -18.25 0.56 -4.09
C GLN A 59 -18.75 0.78 -5.52
N GLN A 60 -18.87 2.04 -5.95
CA GLN A 60 -19.36 2.43 -7.25
C GLN A 60 -18.20 2.69 -8.23
N TRP A 61 -18.54 3.11 -9.45
CA TRP A 61 -17.58 3.39 -10.50
C TRP A 61 -16.49 4.41 -10.10
N ASP A 62 -16.83 5.41 -9.29
CA ASP A 62 -15.88 6.42 -8.84
C ASP A 62 -14.76 5.87 -7.94
N TRP A 63 -14.92 4.65 -7.40
CA TRP A 63 -13.89 3.93 -6.64
C TRP A 63 -12.92 3.11 -7.50
N CYS A 64 -13.01 3.21 -8.82
CA CYS A 64 -12.22 2.37 -9.73
C CYS A 64 -10.69 2.60 -9.64
N SER A 65 -10.23 3.76 -9.15
CA SER A 65 -8.81 4.00 -8.87
C SER A 65 -8.33 3.39 -7.54
N GLY A 66 -9.23 2.79 -6.76
CA GLY A 66 -8.96 2.25 -5.42
C GLY A 66 -9.04 3.27 -4.29
N TYR A 67 -9.21 4.54 -4.60
CA TYR A 67 -9.31 5.64 -3.64
C TYR A 67 -10.39 6.62 -4.06
N HIS A 68 -11.16 7.11 -3.09
CA HIS A 68 -12.04 8.24 -3.27
C HIS A 68 -11.99 9.13 -2.02
N GLU A 69 -11.90 10.45 -2.18
CA GLU A 69 -11.72 11.39 -1.07
C GLU A 69 -12.83 11.33 -0.01
N SER A 70 -14.05 10.97 -0.41
CA SER A 70 -15.19 10.84 0.50
C SER A 70 -15.21 9.55 1.31
N ASP A 71 -14.35 8.56 0.98
CA ASP A 71 -14.29 7.27 1.64
C ASP A 71 -13.12 7.20 2.61
N SER A 72 -13.37 6.74 3.81
CA SER A 72 -12.34 6.53 4.83
C SER A 72 -11.95 5.08 5.04
N THR A 73 -12.49 4.14 4.26
CA THR A 73 -12.11 2.73 4.38
C THR A 73 -10.79 2.43 3.71
N VAL A 74 -10.03 1.48 4.28
CA VAL A 74 -8.80 0.93 3.72
C VAL A 74 -8.80 -0.57 3.93
N ILE A 75 -8.73 -1.34 2.83
CA ILE A 75 -8.58 -2.80 2.85
C ILE A 75 -7.12 -3.25 2.75
N GLY A 76 -6.22 -2.31 2.49
CA GLY A 76 -4.78 -2.51 2.41
C GLY A 76 -4.11 -1.49 1.48
N PHE A 77 -2.83 -1.71 1.25
CA PHE A 77 -1.99 -0.85 0.41
C PHE A 77 -1.49 -1.67 -0.77
N SER A 78 -2.01 -1.35 -1.95
CA SER A 78 -1.70 -2.05 -3.20
C SER A 78 -0.50 -1.40 -3.91
N HIS A 79 0.24 -2.20 -4.70
CA HIS A 79 1.47 -1.76 -5.37
C HIS A 79 1.26 -1.30 -6.80
N THR A 80 0.08 -1.53 -7.35
CA THR A 80 -0.28 -1.12 -8.71
C THR A 80 -1.65 -0.45 -8.71
N HIS A 81 -1.78 0.66 -9.42
CA HIS A 81 -3.02 1.41 -9.57
C HIS A 81 -3.13 1.94 -11.00
N LEU A 82 -4.37 2.10 -11.48
CA LEU A 82 -4.67 2.96 -12.62
C LEU A 82 -5.15 4.32 -12.12
N SER A 83 -4.84 5.37 -12.86
CA SER A 83 -5.19 6.74 -12.49
C SER A 83 -5.79 7.49 -13.67
N GLY A 84 -6.92 8.14 -13.44
CA GLY A 84 -7.60 8.99 -14.44
C GLY A 84 -8.27 8.22 -15.59
N THR A 85 -8.49 6.92 -15.47
CA THR A 85 -8.99 6.09 -16.59
C THR A 85 -10.44 5.66 -16.45
N GLY A 86 -11.03 5.69 -15.27
CA GLY A 86 -12.35 5.11 -15.01
C GLY A 86 -12.39 3.58 -15.14
N ILE A 87 -11.26 2.89 -15.05
CA ILE A 87 -11.11 1.44 -15.13
C ILE A 87 -10.67 0.91 -13.76
N GLY A 88 -11.44 -0.04 -13.22
CA GLY A 88 -11.16 -0.69 -11.95
C GLY A 88 -10.37 -1.97 -12.12
N ASP A 89 -9.08 -1.84 -12.41
CA ASP A 89 -8.15 -2.95 -12.64
C ASP A 89 -6.88 -2.77 -11.81
N LEU A 90 -6.03 -3.80 -11.75
CA LEU A 90 -4.79 -3.87 -11.00
C LEU A 90 -5.01 -4.12 -9.49
N PHE A 91 -4.46 -3.30 -8.61
CA PHE A 91 -4.38 -3.45 -7.15
C PHE A 91 -3.64 -4.72 -6.72
N ASP A 92 -2.56 -5.03 -7.46
CA ASP A 92 -1.76 -6.22 -7.18
C ASP A 92 -0.99 -6.09 -5.88
N VAL A 93 -0.85 -7.24 -5.22
CA VAL A 93 -0.04 -7.42 -4.02
C VAL A 93 -0.42 -6.40 -2.94
N THR A 94 -1.64 -6.53 -2.45
CA THR A 94 -2.15 -5.66 -1.39
C THR A 94 -1.62 -6.11 -0.03
N VAL A 95 -1.12 -5.17 0.76
CA VAL A 95 -0.53 -5.43 2.08
C VAL A 95 -1.34 -4.71 3.14
N MET A 96 -1.80 -5.45 4.16
CA MET A 96 -2.57 -4.90 5.27
C MET A 96 -1.94 -5.25 6.61
N PRO A 97 -1.49 -4.26 7.41
CA PRO A 97 -1.08 -4.49 8.78
C PRO A 97 -2.32 -4.65 9.67
N VAL A 98 -2.28 -5.62 10.56
CA VAL A 98 -3.43 -5.99 11.40
C VAL A 98 -3.02 -6.30 12.84
N ILE A 99 -3.98 -6.27 13.76
CA ILE A 99 -3.84 -6.77 15.13
C ILE A 99 -4.99 -7.72 15.42
N GLY A 100 -4.67 -8.82 16.10
CA GLY A 100 -5.66 -9.82 16.49
C GLY A 100 -6.06 -10.76 15.37
N ASP A 101 -7.14 -11.46 15.58
CA ASP A 101 -7.69 -12.39 14.60
C ASP A 101 -8.46 -11.62 13.53
N VAL A 102 -8.33 -12.04 12.28
CA VAL A 102 -8.95 -11.39 11.13
C VAL A 102 -9.67 -12.41 10.26
N LYS A 103 -10.68 -11.94 9.54
CA LYS A 103 -11.33 -12.72 8.49
C LYS A 103 -10.72 -12.35 7.15
N TYR A 104 -10.29 -13.35 6.40
CA TYR A 104 -9.69 -13.17 5.07
C TYR A 104 -10.77 -12.94 4.01
N THR A 105 -11.40 -11.80 4.10
CA THR A 105 -12.39 -11.29 3.15
C THR A 105 -12.19 -9.79 2.98
N ARG A 106 -12.78 -9.24 1.92
CA ARG A 106 -12.77 -7.79 1.69
C ARG A 106 -13.53 -7.04 2.77
N GLY A 107 -14.62 -7.66 3.27
CA GLY A 107 -15.48 -7.08 4.31
C GLY A 107 -16.40 -5.97 3.80
N GLY A 108 -17.08 -5.35 4.76
CA GLY A 108 -17.99 -4.22 4.53
C GLY A 108 -18.12 -3.36 5.78
N GLU A 109 -18.41 -2.09 5.62
CA GLU A 109 -18.50 -1.11 6.72
C GLU A 109 -19.59 -1.44 7.75
N GLU A 110 -20.64 -2.12 7.32
CA GLU A 110 -21.79 -2.49 8.18
C GLU A 110 -21.41 -3.55 9.22
N ASP A 111 -20.36 -4.32 8.97
CA ASP A 111 -19.84 -5.34 9.88
C ASP A 111 -18.34 -5.13 10.12
N PRO A 112 -17.93 -4.48 11.21
CA PRO A 112 -16.53 -4.22 11.54
C PRO A 112 -15.65 -5.47 11.60
N ASP A 113 -16.21 -6.64 11.83
CA ASP A 113 -15.50 -7.92 11.89
C ASP A 113 -15.53 -8.69 10.57
N SER A 114 -16.11 -8.11 9.52
CA SER A 114 -16.36 -8.80 8.26
C SER A 114 -15.13 -9.01 7.38
N GLY A 115 -13.98 -8.40 7.68
CA GLY A 115 -12.79 -8.53 6.82
C GLY A 115 -11.57 -7.79 7.34
N LEU A 116 -10.62 -7.56 6.45
CA LEU A 116 -9.34 -6.94 6.75
C LEU A 116 -9.38 -5.41 6.88
N TRP A 117 -10.44 -4.75 6.47
CA TRP A 117 -10.53 -3.29 6.39
C TRP A 117 -10.37 -2.57 7.73
N SER A 118 -9.99 -1.31 7.65
CA SER A 118 -9.98 -0.34 8.75
C SER A 118 -10.49 1.00 8.26
N TYR A 119 -11.06 1.82 9.14
CA TYR A 119 -11.16 3.24 8.86
C TYR A 119 -9.78 3.89 8.92
N ALA A 120 -9.53 4.80 7.99
CA ALA A 120 -8.39 5.69 7.99
C ALA A 120 -8.75 7.02 8.70
N ASP A 121 -7.85 7.54 9.51
CA ASP A 121 -7.99 8.91 10.01
C ASP A 121 -7.55 9.90 8.95
N ARG A 122 -8.50 10.34 8.11
CA ARG A 122 -8.25 11.27 7.01
C ARG A 122 -7.77 12.65 7.50
N SER A 123 -8.08 13.04 8.72
CA SER A 123 -7.59 14.32 9.27
C SER A 123 -6.09 14.33 9.53
N ARG A 124 -5.47 13.15 9.63
CA ARG A 124 -4.03 12.95 9.82
C ARG A 124 -3.37 12.27 8.63
N GLU A 125 -4.09 12.14 7.52
CA GLU A 125 -3.53 11.64 6.27
C GLU A 125 -2.50 12.61 5.70
N ILE A 126 -1.38 12.09 5.25
CA ILE A 126 -0.33 12.85 4.57
C ILE A 126 -0.11 12.21 3.21
N SER A 127 -0.40 12.97 2.15
CA SER A 127 -0.09 12.57 0.78
C SER A 127 0.76 13.66 0.11
N ARG A 128 1.90 13.27 -0.41
CA ARG A 128 2.82 14.15 -1.15
C ARG A 128 3.65 13.34 -2.12
N PRO A 129 4.26 13.95 -3.15
CA PRO A 129 5.11 13.21 -4.09
C PRO A 129 6.10 12.30 -3.39
N GLY A 130 6.05 10.99 -3.69
CA GLY A 130 6.93 9.97 -3.16
C GLY A 130 6.71 9.56 -1.69
N TYR A 131 5.68 10.06 -1.03
CA TYR A 131 5.40 9.70 0.37
C TYR A 131 3.90 9.69 0.65
N TYR A 132 3.47 8.68 1.39
CA TYR A 132 2.11 8.58 1.91
C TYR A 132 2.12 8.09 3.36
N SER A 133 1.21 8.60 4.19
CA SER A 133 1.01 8.14 5.56
C SER A 133 -0.43 8.29 6.00
N VAL A 134 -0.94 7.30 6.74
CA VAL A 134 -2.28 7.34 7.32
C VAL A 134 -2.38 6.47 8.59
N PRO A 135 -3.08 6.93 9.63
CA PRO A 135 -3.45 6.10 10.76
C PRO A 135 -4.64 5.19 10.43
N LEU A 136 -4.55 3.92 10.80
CA LEU A 136 -5.60 2.90 10.70
C LEU A 136 -6.28 2.76 12.05
N LEU A 137 -7.53 3.22 12.18
CA LEU A 137 -8.22 3.38 13.46
C LEU A 137 -8.56 2.05 14.12
N ARG A 138 -8.99 1.03 13.34
CA ARG A 138 -9.36 -0.29 13.86
C ARG A 138 -8.19 -0.97 14.56
N TYR A 139 -6.99 -0.82 14.07
CA TYR A 139 -5.80 -1.50 14.57
C TYR A 139 -4.88 -0.60 15.41
N GLY A 140 -5.12 0.71 15.43
CA GLY A 140 -4.23 1.67 16.09
C GLY A 140 -2.83 1.74 15.46
N ILE A 141 -2.72 1.43 14.18
CA ILE A 141 -1.46 1.35 13.44
C ILE A 141 -1.31 2.63 12.60
N THR A 142 -0.11 3.20 12.58
CA THR A 142 0.23 4.20 11.56
C THR A 142 0.98 3.53 10.43
N ALA A 143 0.46 3.68 9.22
CA ALA A 143 1.07 3.20 7.98
C ALA A 143 1.79 4.35 7.29
N GLU A 144 3.02 4.12 6.84
CA GLU A 144 3.85 5.07 6.10
C GLU A 144 4.49 4.35 4.91
N MET A 145 4.58 5.04 3.78
CA MET A 145 5.06 4.46 2.55
C MET A 145 5.92 5.42 1.74
N THR A 146 6.90 4.86 1.06
CA THR A 146 7.62 5.49 -0.03
C THR A 146 7.90 4.47 -1.13
N ALA A 147 8.29 4.92 -2.31
CA ALA A 147 8.53 4.02 -3.43
C ALA A 147 9.73 4.46 -4.27
N THR A 148 10.35 3.49 -4.92
CA THR A 148 11.18 3.68 -6.10
C THR A 148 10.42 3.20 -7.33
N SER A 149 11.05 3.17 -8.49
CA SER A 149 10.40 2.68 -9.71
C SER A 149 9.92 1.23 -9.63
N ARG A 150 10.50 0.39 -8.75
CA ARG A 150 10.20 -1.04 -8.65
C ARG A 150 10.06 -1.58 -7.22
N VAL A 151 10.26 -0.75 -6.20
CA VAL A 151 10.20 -1.17 -4.80
C VAL A 151 9.24 -0.27 -4.04
N GLY A 152 8.27 -0.86 -3.36
CA GLY A 152 7.47 -0.22 -2.33
C GLY A 152 8.10 -0.47 -0.97
N LEU A 153 8.38 0.58 -0.21
CA LEU A 153 8.84 0.48 1.18
C LEU A 153 7.68 0.87 2.10
N HIS A 154 7.34 -0.04 3.02
CA HIS A 154 6.33 0.18 4.04
C HIS A 154 6.98 0.31 5.41
N ARG A 155 6.50 1.23 6.21
CA ARG A 155 6.77 1.30 7.64
C ARG A 155 5.47 1.32 8.40
N TYR A 156 5.30 0.35 9.30
CA TYR A 156 4.12 0.24 10.14
C TYR A 156 4.50 0.42 11.61
N THR A 157 3.93 1.45 12.24
CA THR A 157 4.08 1.66 13.67
C THR A 157 2.89 1.03 14.39
N PHE A 158 3.16 -0.08 15.08
CA PHE A 158 2.18 -0.85 15.82
C PHE A 158 2.07 -0.39 17.28
N PRO A 159 0.92 -0.51 17.93
CA PRO A 159 0.87 -0.59 19.39
C PRO A 159 1.56 -1.87 19.89
N ALA A 160 1.86 -1.95 21.19
CA ALA A 160 2.39 -3.17 21.78
C ALA A 160 1.35 -4.31 21.63
N SER A 161 1.76 -5.43 21.04
CA SER A 161 0.89 -6.58 20.80
C SER A 161 1.69 -7.86 20.57
N ASP A 162 1.17 -8.96 21.04
CA ASP A 162 1.61 -10.32 20.71
C ASP A 162 0.86 -10.93 19.53
N LYS A 163 -0.12 -10.19 18.98
CA LYS A 163 -0.96 -10.59 17.84
C LYS A 163 -0.84 -9.60 16.65
N ALA A 164 0.28 -8.91 16.54
CA ALA A 164 0.53 -8.06 15.38
C ALA A 164 0.86 -8.91 14.16
N GLY A 165 0.28 -8.57 13.02
CA GLY A 165 0.51 -9.30 11.77
C GLY A 165 0.51 -8.38 10.56
N ILE A 166 1.10 -8.88 9.49
CA ILE A 166 1.03 -8.28 8.16
C ILE A 166 0.43 -9.32 7.22
N VAL A 167 -0.67 -8.97 6.59
CA VAL A 167 -1.35 -9.81 5.59
C VAL A 167 -0.97 -9.35 4.20
N ILE A 168 -0.52 -10.28 3.37
CA ILE A 168 -0.42 -10.10 1.92
C ILE A 168 -1.66 -10.73 1.30
N ASP A 169 -2.35 -9.95 0.50
CA ASP A 169 -3.60 -10.32 -0.17
C ASP A 169 -3.36 -10.36 -1.68
N LEU A 170 -3.53 -11.53 -2.27
CA LEU A 170 -3.47 -11.77 -3.71
C LEU A 170 -4.85 -12.08 -4.30
N GLU A 171 -5.90 -12.19 -3.46
CA GLU A 171 -7.26 -12.45 -3.93
C GLU A 171 -7.94 -11.18 -4.44
N ASN A 172 -7.82 -10.10 -3.66
CA ASN A 172 -8.50 -8.86 -4.00
C ASN A 172 -7.78 -8.12 -5.12
N GLY A 173 -8.55 -7.67 -6.09
CA GLY A 173 -8.11 -6.83 -7.19
C GLY A 173 -9.00 -5.62 -7.29
N GLY A 174 -8.95 -4.91 -8.39
CA GLY A 174 -9.86 -3.83 -8.71
C GLY A 174 -11.30 -4.30 -8.91
N CYS A 175 -12.17 -3.39 -9.35
CA CYS A 175 -13.59 -3.69 -9.54
C CYS A 175 -13.86 -4.80 -10.57
N TRP A 176 -12.96 -4.95 -11.55
CA TRP A 176 -13.10 -5.91 -12.67
C TRP A 176 -12.00 -6.94 -12.75
N ASP A 177 -10.95 -6.77 -11.96
CA ASP A 177 -9.83 -7.69 -11.94
C ASP A 177 -10.13 -8.90 -11.06
N ARG A 178 -9.65 -10.06 -11.49
CA ARG A 178 -9.73 -11.31 -10.73
C ARG A 178 -8.44 -12.12 -10.88
N PRO A 179 -8.01 -12.80 -9.82
CA PRO A 179 -6.86 -13.69 -9.91
C PRO A 179 -7.19 -14.90 -10.79
N MET A 180 -6.25 -15.27 -11.64
CA MET A 180 -6.29 -16.47 -12.49
C MET A 180 -5.30 -17.51 -12.01
N ASP A 181 -4.20 -17.07 -11.39
CA ASP A 181 -3.19 -17.90 -10.75
C ASP A 181 -2.41 -17.09 -9.73
N THR A 182 -2.19 -17.64 -8.56
CA THR A 182 -1.41 -16.99 -7.51
C THR A 182 -0.53 -17.98 -6.79
N HIS A 183 0.64 -17.53 -6.37
CA HIS A 183 1.58 -18.34 -5.62
C HIS A 183 2.28 -17.52 -4.55
N ILE A 184 2.49 -18.13 -3.40
CA ILE A 184 3.26 -17.59 -2.28
C ILE A 184 4.22 -18.65 -1.80
N GLU A 185 5.49 -18.30 -1.66
CA GLU A 185 6.56 -19.14 -1.13
C GLU A 185 7.30 -18.39 -0.03
N VAL A 186 7.51 -19.05 1.09
CA VAL A 186 8.29 -18.51 2.21
C VAL A 186 9.78 -18.69 1.92
N CYS A 187 10.56 -17.63 2.06
CA CYS A 187 11.99 -17.58 1.78
C CYS A 187 12.77 -17.26 3.06
N GLY A 188 13.32 -18.27 3.70
CA GLY A 188 14.05 -18.08 4.96
C GLY A 188 13.12 -17.68 6.11
N GLU A 189 13.61 -16.83 7.01
CA GLU A 189 12.94 -16.48 8.26
C GLU A 189 12.18 -15.16 8.19
N ASN A 190 12.41 -14.34 7.16
CA ASN A 190 11.88 -12.96 7.08
C ASN A 190 11.49 -12.52 5.68
N ALA A 191 11.33 -13.43 4.73
CA ALA A 191 10.97 -13.06 3.37
C ALA A 191 9.95 -14.01 2.76
N ILE A 192 9.19 -13.49 1.82
CA ILE A 192 8.26 -14.23 0.98
C ILE A 192 8.38 -13.76 -0.46
N ARG A 193 8.14 -14.65 -1.39
CA ARG A 193 8.05 -14.33 -2.82
C ARG A 193 6.81 -14.96 -3.43
N GLY A 194 6.42 -14.47 -4.57
CA GLY A 194 5.28 -15.04 -5.25
C GLY A 194 4.93 -14.31 -6.53
N TYR A 195 3.75 -14.63 -7.01
CA TYR A 195 3.17 -13.96 -8.16
C TYR A 195 1.65 -13.88 -8.06
N ARG A 196 1.10 -12.91 -8.76
CA ARG A 196 -0.31 -12.78 -9.04
C ARG A 196 -0.50 -12.62 -10.55
N PHE A 197 -1.14 -13.60 -11.16
CA PHE A 197 -1.61 -13.52 -12.54
C PHE A 197 -3.10 -13.24 -12.51
N SER A 198 -3.51 -12.22 -13.23
CA SER A 198 -4.89 -11.74 -13.19
C SER A 198 -5.45 -11.45 -14.57
N ARG A 199 -6.75 -11.30 -14.61
CA ARG A 199 -7.51 -10.87 -15.77
C ARG A 199 -8.57 -9.88 -15.37
N GLY A 200 -8.57 -8.77 -16.05
CA GLY A 200 -9.53 -7.69 -15.94
C GLY A 200 -9.67 -6.99 -17.28
N TRP A 201 -9.41 -5.71 -17.33
CA TRP A 201 -9.22 -4.96 -18.56
C TRP A 201 -7.97 -5.44 -19.31
N ALA A 202 -6.91 -5.71 -18.60
CA ALA A 202 -5.76 -6.44 -19.15
C ALA A 202 -6.05 -7.95 -19.14
N ASP A 203 -6.02 -8.58 -20.33
CA ASP A 203 -6.37 -10.00 -20.50
C ASP A 203 -5.42 -10.97 -19.83
N ASN A 204 -4.15 -10.58 -19.62
CA ASN A 204 -3.10 -11.47 -19.13
C ASN A 204 -2.04 -10.67 -18.40
N GLN A 205 -2.39 -10.20 -17.20
CA GLN A 205 -1.48 -9.48 -16.33
C GLN A 205 -0.69 -10.45 -15.47
N LYS A 206 0.60 -10.19 -15.33
CA LYS A 206 1.53 -11.03 -14.54
C LYS A 206 2.40 -10.14 -13.68
N VAL A 207 2.21 -10.20 -12.39
CA VAL A 207 3.01 -9.49 -11.40
C VAL A 207 3.74 -10.50 -10.52
N PHE A 208 5.05 -10.33 -10.42
CA PHE A 208 5.92 -11.08 -9.52
C PHE A 208 6.38 -10.16 -8.40
N PHE A 209 6.52 -10.69 -7.20
CA PHE A 209 6.98 -9.92 -6.06
C PHE A 209 7.96 -10.69 -5.18
N TYR A 210 8.79 -9.93 -4.47
CA TYR A 210 9.61 -10.37 -3.35
C TYR A 210 9.42 -9.36 -2.23
N ALA A 211 9.05 -9.82 -1.04
CA ALA A 211 8.83 -9.01 0.14
C ALA A 211 9.76 -9.46 1.26
N GLU A 212 10.54 -8.53 1.78
CA GLU A 212 11.46 -8.75 2.91
C GLU A 212 10.99 -7.93 4.11
N PHE A 213 10.95 -8.57 5.26
CA PHE A 213 10.54 -7.97 6.52
C PHE A 213 11.75 -7.66 7.38
N SER A 214 11.70 -6.58 8.12
CA SER A 214 12.80 -6.12 8.98
C SER A 214 13.07 -7.02 10.20
N LYS A 215 12.18 -7.99 10.46
CA LYS A 215 12.29 -8.95 11.57
C LYS A 215 11.94 -10.35 11.08
N PRO A 216 12.51 -11.40 11.69
CA PRO A 216 12.03 -12.75 11.49
C PRO A 216 10.57 -12.91 11.88
N PHE A 217 9.86 -13.79 11.19
CA PHE A 217 8.50 -14.18 11.53
C PHE A 217 8.49 -14.94 12.87
N GLN A 218 7.51 -14.65 13.73
CA GLN A 218 7.15 -15.56 14.81
C GLN A 218 6.33 -16.75 14.28
N ASN A 219 5.47 -16.45 13.33
CA ASN A 219 4.69 -17.43 12.59
C ASN A 219 4.43 -16.90 11.18
N ILE A 220 4.28 -17.78 10.24
CA ILE A 220 3.86 -17.48 8.86
C ILE A 220 2.83 -18.53 8.42
N GLU A 221 1.66 -18.06 8.02
CA GLU A 221 0.59 -18.89 7.49
C GLU A 221 0.30 -18.50 6.04
N VAL A 222 0.19 -19.49 5.16
CA VAL A 222 -0.23 -19.31 3.76
C VAL A 222 -1.60 -19.95 3.58
N ILE A 223 -2.60 -19.14 3.25
CA ILE A 223 -3.97 -19.57 3.08
C ILE A 223 -4.24 -19.88 1.62
N GLN A 224 -4.73 -21.08 1.37
CA GLN A 224 -5.12 -21.57 0.06
C GLN A 224 -6.63 -21.63 -0.08
N LYS A 225 -7.11 -21.37 -1.27
CA LYS A 225 -8.53 -21.49 -1.62
C LYS A 225 -8.69 -22.01 -3.04
N GLU A 226 -9.68 -22.87 -3.24
CA GLU A 226 -10.10 -23.24 -4.57
C GLU A 226 -10.88 -22.10 -5.20
N LYS A 227 -10.45 -21.65 -6.36
CA LYS A 227 -11.05 -20.57 -7.12
C LYS A 227 -11.49 -21.06 -8.49
N LYS A 228 -12.73 -20.72 -8.87
CA LYS A 228 -13.24 -20.95 -10.21
C LYS A 228 -12.57 -19.99 -11.20
N ILE A 229 -11.90 -20.54 -12.21
CA ILE A 229 -11.22 -19.77 -13.26
C ILE A 229 -12.15 -19.62 -14.47
N TRP A 230 -12.77 -20.72 -14.91
CA TRP A 230 -13.73 -20.79 -15.99
C TRP A 230 -14.93 -21.64 -15.56
N GLU A 231 -15.95 -21.75 -16.43
CA GLU A 231 -17.18 -22.50 -16.10
C GLU A 231 -16.92 -23.90 -15.54
N ASN A 232 -15.96 -24.62 -16.11
CA ASN A 232 -15.64 -26.01 -15.78
C ASN A 232 -14.21 -26.20 -15.26
N GLU A 233 -13.56 -25.12 -14.83
CA GLU A 233 -12.16 -25.17 -14.36
C GLU A 233 -12.01 -24.42 -13.04
N SER A 234 -11.47 -25.11 -12.04
CA SER A 234 -11.08 -24.57 -10.75
C SER A 234 -9.60 -24.80 -10.49
N LYS A 235 -8.99 -23.92 -9.73
CA LYS A 235 -7.59 -24.03 -9.34
C LYS A 235 -7.42 -23.72 -7.85
N MET A 236 -6.58 -24.51 -7.19
CA MET A 236 -6.11 -24.18 -5.84
C MET A 236 -5.06 -23.07 -5.91
N MET A 237 -5.30 -21.96 -5.22
CA MET A 237 -4.43 -20.78 -5.24
C MET A 237 -4.00 -20.40 -3.84
N ASN A 238 -2.76 -19.90 -3.69
CA ASN A 238 -2.36 -19.18 -2.50
C ASN A 238 -2.95 -17.77 -2.54
N ILE A 239 -3.91 -17.47 -1.72
CA ILE A 239 -4.67 -16.21 -1.80
C ILE A 239 -4.26 -15.19 -0.75
N TYR A 240 -3.79 -15.65 0.42
CA TYR A 240 -3.28 -14.80 1.47
C TYR A 240 -2.01 -15.39 2.09
N ALA A 241 -1.15 -14.52 2.60
CA ALA A 241 -0.14 -14.90 3.58
C ALA A 241 -0.25 -13.97 4.78
N ARG A 242 -0.14 -14.52 6.00
CA ARG A 242 -0.08 -13.74 7.22
C ARG A 242 1.23 -14.01 7.94
N ALA A 243 2.03 -12.98 8.09
CA ALA A 243 3.26 -12.98 8.87
C ALA A 243 2.99 -12.33 10.24
N ASP A 244 3.23 -13.05 11.32
CA ASP A 244 3.00 -12.58 12.69
C ASP A 244 4.30 -12.13 13.35
N PHE A 245 4.19 -11.09 14.17
CA PHE A 245 5.30 -10.45 14.86
C PHE A 245 4.90 -10.06 16.28
N GLN A 246 5.86 -10.09 17.20
CA GLN A 246 5.72 -9.40 18.48
C GLN A 246 6.15 -7.95 18.32
N THR A 247 5.29 -7.03 18.76
CA THR A 247 5.56 -5.60 18.71
C THR A 247 5.62 -5.00 20.11
N THR A 248 6.53 -4.06 20.29
CA THR A 248 6.60 -3.19 21.47
C THR A 248 6.10 -1.81 21.06
N LYS A 249 5.58 -1.04 22.01
CA LYS A 249 5.17 0.33 21.75
C LYS A 249 6.40 1.13 21.33
N GLY A 250 6.40 1.65 20.11
CA GLY A 250 7.54 2.44 19.62
C GLY A 250 7.25 3.12 18.35
#